data_1197dd3dc310199ebde5c74dfe43ee0a
#
_entry.id   1197dd3dc310199ebde5c74dfe43ee0a
#
_cell.length_a   1.000
_cell.length_b   1.000
_cell.length_c   1.000
_cell.angle_alpha   90.00
_cell.angle_beta   90.00
_cell.angle_gamma   90.00
#
_symmetry.space_group_name_H-M   'P 1'
#
loop_
_entity.id
_entity.type
_entity.pdbx_description
1 polymer ?
#
loop_
_entity_poly.entity_id
_entity_poly.type
_entity_poly.pdbx_seq_one_letter_code
_entity_poly.pdbx_strand_id
1 'polypeptide(L)'
;MDIEAIRNKVKEYATDAVKCDKLEEYEKAYDLYVKAANQLQLLIKYDQNPYSKKIYVDKAKDYVLRAKEIKEKKIDKKKDDKKKGGKDGEETDEEKKKLEEQLSGCIVQEKPNVKWEDVAGLEKAKEALKEAVIFPIKFPQLFQGKRKPWKGILLYGPPGTGKSFLAKAAATETHGNFFSVSAANIVSKWMGESEKLIKGLFDLARRNKPAVIFLDEIDSVMGARSDNENDATRRIKTEFLIQMQGVGNDDEGILVLGATNIPWGLDPAVRRRFQKKIYISLPELDARKVMFELNLKGTPNTLTDDQLEDLAAKTDGFSGYSWSRKI
;
A
#
# COMPACT_ATOMS: atom_id res chain seq x y z
N MET A 1 31.32 -23.77 18.21
CA MET A 1 31.28 -22.29 18.20
C MET A 1 31.82 -21.84 19.55
N ASP A 2 32.87 -21.03 19.58
CA ASP A 2 33.53 -20.65 20.83
C ASP A 2 32.70 -19.56 21.55
N ILE A 3 32.01 -19.98 22.63
CA ILE A 3 31.14 -19.13 23.45
C ILE A 3 31.98 -18.02 24.14
N GLU A 4 33.22 -18.31 24.49
CA GLU A 4 34.11 -17.37 25.17
C GLU A 4 34.58 -16.26 24.24
N ALA A 5 34.83 -16.57 22.98
CA ALA A 5 35.13 -15.58 21.94
C ALA A 5 33.96 -14.63 21.70
N ILE A 6 32.71 -15.13 21.73
CA ILE A 6 31.53 -14.29 21.58
C ILE A 6 31.34 -13.38 22.81
N ARG A 7 31.55 -13.89 24.03
CA ARG A 7 31.50 -13.10 25.26
C ARG A 7 32.51 -11.95 25.25
N ASN A 8 33.72 -12.20 24.75
CA ASN A 8 34.75 -11.17 24.65
C ASN A 8 34.36 -10.08 23.65
N LYS A 9 33.80 -10.44 22.48
CA LYS A 9 33.28 -9.48 21.51
C LYS A 9 32.12 -8.64 22.08
N VAL A 10 31.22 -9.24 22.86
CA VAL A 10 30.16 -8.47 23.54
C VAL A 10 30.73 -7.43 24.48
N LYS A 11 31.76 -7.81 25.29
CA LYS A 11 32.43 -6.87 26.21
C LYS A 11 33.09 -5.72 25.45
N GLU A 12 33.79 -6.03 24.37
CA GLU A 12 34.48 -5.05 23.53
C GLU A 12 33.46 -4.05 22.94
N TYR A 13 32.45 -4.54 22.22
CA TYR A 13 31.42 -3.68 21.62
C TYR A 13 30.68 -2.85 22.67
N ALA A 14 30.35 -3.42 23.83
CA ALA A 14 29.67 -2.71 24.89
C ALA A 14 30.54 -1.61 25.51
N THR A 15 31.82 -1.89 25.71
CA THR A 15 32.78 -0.91 26.27
C THR A 15 32.99 0.26 25.31
N ASP A 16 33.15 -0.04 24.02
CA ASP A 16 33.34 0.98 23.00
C ASP A 16 32.03 1.77 22.74
N ALA A 17 30.85 1.10 22.80
CA ALA A 17 29.58 1.78 22.74
C ALA A 17 29.39 2.83 23.84
N VAL A 18 29.74 2.48 25.09
CA VAL A 18 29.67 3.39 26.23
C VAL A 18 30.67 4.54 26.11
N LYS A 19 31.87 4.29 25.56
CA LYS A 19 32.88 5.35 25.30
C LYS A 19 32.34 6.34 24.24
N CYS A 20 31.85 5.84 23.10
CA CYS A 20 31.30 6.67 22.04
C CYS A 20 30.04 7.45 22.51
N ASP A 21 29.22 6.84 23.35
CA ASP A 21 28.02 7.49 23.93
C ASP A 21 28.40 8.66 24.84
N LYS A 22 29.46 8.49 25.70
CA LYS A 22 30.02 9.56 26.54
C LYS A 22 30.69 10.69 25.75
N LEU A 23 31.25 10.38 24.59
CA LEU A 23 31.86 11.35 23.68
C LEU A 23 30.86 11.99 22.73
N GLU A 24 29.56 11.68 22.89
CA GLU A 24 28.45 12.16 22.03
C GLU A 24 28.56 11.75 20.56
N GLU A 25 29.40 10.74 20.26
CA GLU A 25 29.49 10.12 18.93
C GLU A 25 28.31 9.15 18.69
N TYR A 26 27.11 9.68 18.64
CA TYR A 26 25.86 8.91 18.68
C TYR A 26 25.70 7.89 17.54
N GLU A 27 26.22 8.15 16.35
CA GLU A 27 26.16 7.18 15.22
C GLU A 27 26.98 5.92 15.52
N LYS A 28 28.19 6.11 15.95
CA LYS A 28 29.08 4.99 16.29
C LYS A 28 28.57 4.24 17.51
N ALA A 29 28.09 4.96 18.52
CA ALA A 29 27.50 4.37 19.71
C ALA A 29 26.30 3.50 19.40
N TYR A 30 25.38 3.98 18.56
CA TYR A 30 24.21 3.21 18.10
C TYR A 30 24.61 1.90 17.42
N ASP A 31 25.52 1.95 16.45
CA ASP A 31 25.97 0.76 15.71
C ASP A 31 26.66 -0.27 16.63
N LEU A 32 27.43 0.20 17.60
CA LEU A 32 28.10 -0.67 18.57
C LEU A 32 27.12 -1.32 19.55
N TYR A 33 26.09 -0.60 20.04
CA TYR A 33 25.05 -1.17 20.88
C TYR A 33 24.22 -2.23 20.11
N VAL A 34 23.91 -1.99 18.84
CA VAL A 34 23.21 -2.97 17.99
C VAL A 34 24.08 -4.21 17.77
N LYS A 35 25.39 -4.05 17.50
CA LYS A 35 26.32 -5.17 17.37
C LYS A 35 26.43 -5.98 18.66
N ALA A 36 26.53 -5.32 19.82
CA ALA A 36 26.55 -5.99 21.11
C ALA A 36 25.25 -6.79 21.38
N ALA A 37 24.09 -6.22 21.10
CA ALA A 37 22.82 -6.89 21.25
C ALA A 37 22.68 -8.13 20.34
N ASN A 38 23.14 -8.05 19.10
CA ASN A 38 23.14 -9.19 18.16
C ASN A 38 24.05 -10.33 18.63
N GLN A 39 25.23 -10.02 19.19
CA GLN A 39 26.12 -11.03 19.77
C GLN A 39 25.50 -11.67 21.02
N LEU A 40 24.79 -10.91 21.86
CA LEU A 40 24.03 -11.46 22.99
C LEU A 40 22.93 -12.43 22.56
N GLN A 41 22.24 -12.15 21.44
CA GLN A 41 21.26 -13.08 20.88
C GLN A 41 21.87 -14.43 20.48
N LEU A 42 23.11 -14.42 19.94
CA LEU A 42 23.84 -15.65 19.65
C LEU A 42 24.18 -16.42 20.95
N LEU A 43 24.58 -15.73 22.00
CA LEU A 43 24.85 -16.36 23.32
C LEU A 43 23.54 -16.96 23.91
N ILE A 44 22.42 -16.27 23.83
CA ILE A 44 21.12 -16.80 24.27
C ILE A 44 20.76 -18.11 23.54
N LYS A 45 21.12 -18.19 22.25
CA LYS A 45 20.81 -19.37 21.42
C LYS A 45 21.72 -20.57 21.74
N TYR A 46 23.00 -20.34 22.00
CA TYR A 46 24.01 -21.41 22.08
C TYR A 46 24.49 -21.73 23.50
N ASP A 47 24.39 -20.84 24.48
CA ASP A 47 24.71 -21.14 25.87
C ASP A 47 23.63 -22.04 26.47
N GLN A 48 24.04 -23.12 27.15
CA GLN A 48 23.09 -24.08 27.74
C GLN A 48 22.68 -23.70 29.17
N ASN A 49 23.36 -22.74 29.79
CA ASN A 49 23.10 -22.38 31.19
C ASN A 49 21.92 -21.40 31.32
N PRO A 50 20.80 -21.82 31.99
CA PRO A 50 19.62 -20.99 32.13
C PRO A 50 19.83 -19.66 32.84
N TYR A 51 20.74 -19.63 33.82
CA TYR A 51 21.05 -18.44 34.59
C TYR A 51 21.80 -17.40 33.72
N SER A 52 22.78 -17.86 32.95
CA SER A 52 23.52 -17.01 32.00
C SER A 52 22.59 -16.44 30.92
N LYS A 53 21.66 -17.25 30.40
CA LYS A 53 20.66 -16.80 29.41
C LYS A 53 19.83 -15.63 29.92
N LYS A 54 19.37 -15.69 31.17
CA LYS A 54 18.57 -14.61 31.76
C LYS A 54 19.34 -13.28 31.78
N ILE A 55 20.64 -13.35 32.21
CA ILE A 55 21.52 -12.17 32.24
C ILE A 55 21.73 -11.61 30.83
N TYR A 56 21.90 -12.48 29.81
CA TYR A 56 22.08 -12.01 28.42
C TYR A 56 20.82 -11.37 27.85
N VAL A 57 19.62 -11.89 28.19
CA VAL A 57 18.35 -11.30 27.79
C VAL A 57 18.17 -9.89 28.38
N ASP A 58 18.46 -9.74 29.67
CA ASP A 58 18.31 -8.45 30.35
C ASP A 58 19.31 -7.43 29.77
N LYS A 59 20.59 -7.80 29.59
CA LYS A 59 21.58 -6.92 28.95
C LYS A 59 21.25 -6.58 27.49
N ALA A 60 20.69 -7.53 26.73
CA ALA A 60 20.28 -7.26 25.37
C ALA A 60 19.14 -6.23 25.31
N LYS A 61 18.19 -6.31 26.26
CA LYS A 61 17.12 -5.30 26.40
C LYS A 61 17.68 -3.91 26.70
N ASP A 62 18.63 -3.83 27.66
CA ASP A 62 19.25 -2.55 28.03
C ASP A 62 19.98 -1.91 26.85
N TYR A 63 20.73 -2.69 26.06
CA TYR A 63 21.43 -2.17 24.89
C TYR A 63 20.46 -1.73 23.78
N VAL A 64 19.35 -2.47 23.56
CA VAL A 64 18.31 -2.07 22.59
C VAL A 64 17.59 -0.80 23.05
N LEU A 65 17.28 -0.67 24.34
CA LEU A 65 16.68 0.53 24.91
C LEU A 65 17.60 1.74 24.72
N ARG A 66 18.90 1.58 25.07
CA ARG A 66 19.87 2.67 24.92
C ARG A 66 20.08 3.06 23.46
N ALA A 67 20.11 2.10 22.54
CA ALA A 67 20.18 2.38 21.11
C ALA A 67 18.94 3.19 20.63
N LYS A 68 17.75 2.89 21.13
CA LYS A 68 16.54 3.68 20.82
C LYS A 68 16.64 5.11 21.35
N GLU A 69 17.06 5.30 22.60
CA GLU A 69 17.24 6.64 23.19
C GLU A 69 18.28 7.47 22.41
N ILE A 70 19.38 6.85 21.98
CA ILE A 70 20.40 7.51 21.16
C ILE A 70 19.82 7.93 19.82
N LYS A 71 19.00 7.09 19.20
CA LYS A 71 18.32 7.41 17.94
C LYS A 71 17.36 8.59 18.09
N GLU A 72 16.61 8.65 19.20
CA GLU A 72 15.73 9.77 19.53
C GLU A 72 16.50 11.06 19.78
N LYS A 73 17.59 11.01 20.59
CA LYS A 73 18.49 12.16 20.83
C LYS A 73 19.16 12.69 19.55
N LYS A 74 19.47 11.82 18.60
CA LYS A 74 19.99 12.21 17.29
C LYS A 74 18.99 13.00 16.47
N ILE A 75 17.72 12.64 16.59
CA ILE A 75 16.61 13.37 15.95
C ILE A 75 16.50 14.78 16.53
N ASP A 76 16.65 14.94 17.85
CA ASP A 76 16.57 16.23 18.51
C ASP A 76 17.78 17.14 18.24
N LYS A 77 19.03 16.61 18.23
CA LYS A 77 20.22 17.41 17.86
C LYS A 77 20.22 17.86 16.39
N LYS A 78 19.71 17.07 15.47
CA LYS A 78 19.52 17.51 14.06
C LYS A 78 18.49 18.63 13.93
N LYS A 79 17.56 18.79 14.89
CA LYS A 79 16.60 19.91 14.93
C LYS A 79 17.27 21.24 15.32
N ASP A 80 18.27 21.22 16.19
CA ASP A 80 18.95 22.43 16.66
C ASP A 80 19.99 22.98 15.67
N ASP A 81 20.71 22.11 14.96
CA ASP A 81 21.71 22.53 13.96
C ASP A 81 21.09 23.05 12.65
N LYS A 82 19.85 22.64 12.32
CA LYS A 82 19.13 23.11 11.12
C LYS A 82 18.43 24.45 11.27
N LYS A 83 18.39 25.07 12.46
CA LYS A 83 17.88 26.44 12.62
C LYS A 83 18.76 27.53 12.00
N LYS A 84 19.94 27.18 11.45
CA LYS A 84 20.89 28.13 10.84
C LYS A 84 21.14 27.97 9.33
N GLY A 85 20.31 27.28 8.59
CA GLY A 85 20.52 27.20 7.13
C GLY A 85 19.41 26.50 6.36
N GLY A 86 18.62 27.28 5.59
CA GLY A 86 17.95 26.86 4.35
C GLY A 86 16.73 25.95 4.49
N LYS A 87 15.58 26.50 4.12
CA LYS A 87 14.28 25.87 3.88
C LYS A 87 14.36 24.59 3.08
N ASP A 88 14.05 23.45 3.73
CA ASP A 88 13.36 22.30 3.14
C ASP A 88 12.66 21.57 4.31
N GLY A 89 11.32 21.47 4.21
CA GLY A 89 10.43 21.15 5.32
C GLY A 89 10.53 19.70 5.80
N GLU A 90 11.08 19.50 6.98
CA GLU A 90 10.78 18.30 7.79
C GLU A 90 9.49 18.58 8.58
N GLU A 91 8.45 17.82 8.28
CA GLU A 91 7.16 17.87 8.97
C GLU A 91 7.33 17.56 10.46
N THR A 92 6.76 18.40 11.32
CA THR A 92 6.75 18.19 12.77
C THR A 92 5.88 16.99 13.15
N ASP A 93 6.11 16.34 14.30
CA ASP A 93 5.29 15.20 14.75
C ASP A 93 3.80 15.56 14.90
N GLU A 94 3.50 16.84 15.13
CA GLU A 94 2.13 17.36 15.14
C GLU A 94 1.55 17.46 13.71
N GLU A 95 2.37 17.84 12.73
CA GLU A 95 1.96 17.86 11.32
C GLU A 95 1.76 16.43 10.79
N LYS A 96 2.60 15.48 11.21
CA LYS A 96 2.42 14.06 10.88
C LYS A 96 1.15 13.48 11.48
N LYS A 97 0.85 13.79 12.74
CA LYS A 97 -0.41 13.36 13.38
C LYS A 97 -1.63 13.98 12.69
N LYS A 98 -1.59 15.26 12.38
CA LYS A 98 -2.65 15.93 11.60
C LYS A 98 -2.80 15.30 10.21
N LEU A 99 -1.68 14.98 9.55
CA LEU A 99 -1.70 14.31 8.25
C LEU A 99 -2.27 12.89 8.36
N GLU A 100 -1.95 12.14 9.41
CA GLU A 100 -2.52 10.81 9.67
C GLU A 100 -4.02 10.88 10.00
N GLU A 101 -4.48 11.87 10.74
CA GLU A 101 -5.91 12.14 10.98
C GLU A 101 -6.63 12.55 9.68
N GLN A 102 -6.01 13.38 8.86
CA GLN A 102 -6.51 13.78 7.56
C GLN A 102 -6.58 12.60 6.59
N LEU A 103 -5.54 11.76 6.57
CA LEU A 103 -5.48 10.55 5.76
C LEU A 103 -6.58 9.57 6.20
N SER A 104 -6.83 9.40 7.49
CA SER A 104 -7.90 8.53 7.99
C SER A 104 -9.31 8.99 7.58
N GLY A 105 -9.49 10.28 7.33
CA GLY A 105 -10.74 10.86 6.80
C GLY A 105 -10.94 10.73 5.29
N CYS A 106 -9.87 10.46 4.53
CA CYS A 106 -9.90 10.35 3.07
C CYS A 106 -9.57 8.95 2.55
N ILE A 107 -8.81 8.20 3.32
CA ILE A 107 -8.39 6.83 2.99
C ILE A 107 -9.26 5.87 3.79
N VAL A 108 -10.01 5.07 3.09
CA VAL A 108 -10.70 3.94 3.69
C VAL A 108 -9.70 2.78 3.74
N GLN A 109 -9.14 2.54 4.93
CA GLN A 109 -8.33 1.36 5.17
C GLN A 109 -9.28 0.20 5.50
N GLU A 110 -9.43 -0.69 4.56
CA GLU A 110 -10.29 -1.86 4.71
C GLU A 110 -9.44 -3.15 4.64
N LYS A 111 -9.89 -4.17 5.33
CA LYS A 111 -9.56 -5.56 5.00
C LYS A 111 -10.76 -6.13 4.24
N PRO A 112 -10.78 -5.99 2.91
CA PRO A 112 -11.95 -6.43 2.15
C PRO A 112 -12.13 -7.93 2.32
N ASN A 113 -13.40 -8.36 2.36
CA ASN A 113 -13.77 -9.79 2.39
C ASN A 113 -14.62 -10.12 1.17
N VAL A 114 -14.16 -9.70 0.00
CA VAL A 114 -14.81 -9.97 -1.28
C VAL A 114 -14.02 -11.07 -1.97
N LYS A 115 -14.70 -12.17 -2.31
CA LYS A 115 -14.10 -13.29 -3.04
C LYS A 115 -14.28 -13.12 -4.55
N TRP A 116 -13.48 -13.84 -5.34
CA TRP A 116 -13.64 -13.87 -6.80
C TRP A 116 -15.00 -14.42 -7.24
N GLU A 117 -15.60 -15.29 -6.43
CA GLU A 117 -16.92 -15.89 -6.64
C GLU A 117 -18.06 -14.86 -6.49
N ASP A 118 -17.83 -13.82 -5.68
CA ASP A 118 -18.80 -12.74 -5.49
C ASP A 118 -18.82 -11.77 -6.69
N VAL A 119 -17.87 -11.88 -7.60
CA VAL A 119 -17.80 -11.09 -8.84
C VAL A 119 -18.38 -11.91 -9.98
N ALA A 120 -19.57 -11.54 -10.46
CA ALA A 120 -20.21 -12.24 -11.56
C ALA A 120 -19.48 -11.99 -12.89
N GLY A 121 -19.15 -13.05 -13.62
CA GLY A 121 -18.49 -12.98 -14.93
C GLY A 121 -17.09 -12.37 -14.86
N LEU A 122 -16.72 -11.62 -15.92
CA LEU A 122 -15.43 -10.92 -16.05
C LEU A 122 -14.20 -11.84 -15.98
N GLU A 123 -14.32 -13.09 -16.47
CA GLU A 123 -13.28 -14.12 -16.31
C GLU A 123 -11.91 -13.66 -16.85
N LYS A 124 -11.87 -13.04 -18.02
CA LYS A 124 -10.62 -12.50 -18.60
C LYS A 124 -9.98 -11.43 -17.71
N ALA A 125 -10.79 -10.59 -17.07
CA ALA A 125 -10.31 -9.55 -16.16
C ALA A 125 -9.81 -10.15 -14.84
N LYS A 126 -10.53 -11.15 -14.31
CA LYS A 126 -10.11 -11.91 -13.12
C LYS A 126 -8.79 -12.62 -13.37
N GLU A 127 -8.65 -13.32 -14.50
CA GLU A 127 -7.40 -14.00 -14.87
C GLU A 127 -6.23 -13.02 -14.99
N ALA A 128 -6.44 -11.90 -15.70
CA ALA A 128 -5.42 -10.88 -15.86
C ALA A 128 -5.00 -10.24 -14.52
N LEU A 129 -5.94 -10.06 -13.58
CA LEU A 129 -5.63 -9.59 -12.22
C LEU A 129 -4.95 -10.66 -11.38
N LYS A 130 -5.39 -11.91 -11.45
CA LYS A 130 -4.73 -13.03 -10.78
C LYS A 130 -3.27 -13.16 -11.23
N GLU A 131 -3.03 -13.08 -12.54
CA GLU A 131 -1.67 -13.09 -13.10
C GLU A 131 -0.83 -11.92 -12.57
N ALA A 132 -1.41 -10.73 -12.53
CA ALA A 132 -0.71 -9.51 -12.15
C ALA A 132 -0.40 -9.41 -10.65
N VAL A 133 -1.29 -9.93 -9.82
CA VAL A 133 -1.29 -9.72 -8.35
C VAL A 133 -0.82 -10.97 -7.61
N ILE A 134 -1.34 -12.14 -7.99
CA ILE A 134 -1.12 -13.38 -7.24
C ILE A 134 0.18 -14.07 -7.67
N PHE A 135 0.49 -14.09 -8.96
CA PHE A 135 1.67 -14.82 -9.44
C PHE A 135 2.99 -14.27 -8.90
N PRO A 136 3.21 -12.93 -8.78
CA PRO A 136 4.43 -12.41 -8.17
C PRO A 136 4.61 -12.84 -6.71
N ILE A 137 3.51 -13.05 -5.98
CA ILE A 137 3.51 -13.47 -4.57
C ILE A 137 3.73 -14.99 -4.45
N LYS A 138 2.99 -15.79 -5.24
CA LYS A 138 3.05 -17.26 -5.18
C LYS A 138 4.29 -17.85 -5.89
N PHE A 139 4.76 -17.18 -6.93
CA PHE A 139 5.85 -17.68 -7.80
C PHE A 139 6.90 -16.58 -8.04
N PRO A 140 7.57 -16.06 -7.01
CA PRO A 140 8.56 -14.97 -7.15
C PRO A 140 9.72 -15.36 -8.06
N GLN A 141 10.04 -16.65 -8.20
CA GLN A 141 11.08 -17.15 -9.10
C GLN A 141 10.79 -16.89 -10.58
N LEU A 142 9.52 -16.68 -10.98
CA LEU A 142 9.16 -16.35 -12.36
C LEU A 142 9.43 -14.89 -12.71
N PHE A 143 9.64 -14.05 -11.70
CA PHE A 143 9.83 -12.60 -11.81
C PHE A 143 11.26 -12.16 -11.52
N GLN A 144 12.23 -12.96 -11.97
CA GLN A 144 13.65 -12.66 -11.83
C GLN A 144 14.22 -12.01 -13.10
N GLY A 145 15.25 -11.18 -12.95
CA GLY A 145 15.98 -10.54 -14.02
C GLY A 145 15.16 -9.47 -14.76
N LYS A 146 14.87 -9.68 -16.03
CA LYS A 146 14.10 -8.73 -16.87
C LYS A 146 12.59 -8.77 -16.63
N ARG A 147 12.06 -9.84 -16.06
CA ARG A 147 10.64 -10.00 -15.76
C ARG A 147 10.36 -9.39 -14.38
N LYS A 148 9.78 -8.20 -14.37
CA LYS A 148 9.37 -7.54 -13.13
C LYS A 148 7.86 -7.59 -12.97
N PRO A 149 7.33 -7.75 -11.74
CA PRO A 149 5.90 -7.64 -11.47
C PRO A 149 5.36 -6.29 -11.92
N TRP A 150 4.13 -6.26 -12.37
CA TRP A 150 3.45 -4.99 -12.65
C TRP A 150 3.14 -4.27 -11.33
N LYS A 151 3.39 -2.98 -11.32
CA LYS A 151 3.22 -2.11 -10.15
C LYS A 151 2.01 -1.21 -10.26
N GLY A 152 1.58 -0.94 -11.49
CA GLY A 152 0.42 -0.16 -11.81
C GLY A 152 -0.50 -0.89 -12.79
N ILE A 153 -1.77 -1.05 -12.41
CA ILE A 153 -2.81 -1.66 -13.23
C ILE A 153 -3.97 -0.69 -13.34
N LEU A 154 -4.41 -0.44 -14.57
CA LEU A 154 -5.55 0.41 -14.86
C LEU A 154 -6.76 -0.44 -15.23
N LEU A 155 -7.82 -0.34 -14.43
CA LEU A 155 -9.13 -0.88 -14.74
C LEU A 155 -9.95 0.19 -15.45
N TYR A 156 -10.46 -0.11 -16.65
CA TYR A 156 -11.22 0.88 -17.40
C TYR A 156 -12.43 0.25 -18.08
N GLY A 157 -13.49 1.02 -18.25
CA GLY A 157 -14.74 0.54 -18.87
C GLY A 157 -15.95 1.33 -18.41
N PRO A 158 -17.16 0.99 -18.85
CA PRO A 158 -18.39 1.70 -18.53
C PRO A 158 -18.62 1.83 -17.03
N PRO A 159 -19.34 2.86 -16.57
CA PRO A 159 -19.67 3.01 -15.16
C PRO A 159 -20.57 1.87 -14.66
N GLY A 160 -20.45 1.53 -13.37
CA GLY A 160 -21.28 0.51 -12.73
C GLY A 160 -20.96 -0.94 -13.12
N THR A 161 -19.82 -1.21 -13.75
CA THR A 161 -19.41 -2.56 -14.15
C THR A 161 -18.63 -3.33 -13.07
N GLY A 162 -18.49 -2.77 -11.86
CA GLY A 162 -17.88 -3.48 -10.73
C GLY A 162 -16.36 -3.33 -10.62
N LYS A 163 -15.74 -2.29 -11.23
CA LYS A 163 -14.28 -2.06 -11.17
C LYS A 163 -13.76 -2.00 -9.74
N SER A 164 -14.41 -1.26 -8.87
CA SER A 164 -14.04 -1.12 -7.45
C SER A 164 -14.23 -2.43 -6.69
N PHE A 165 -15.26 -3.22 -7.04
CA PHE A 165 -15.53 -4.52 -6.44
C PHE A 165 -14.47 -5.55 -6.83
N LEU A 166 -14.06 -5.53 -8.09
CA LEU A 166 -12.98 -6.37 -8.61
C LEU A 166 -11.62 -6.04 -7.95
N ALA A 167 -11.36 -4.75 -7.69
CA ALA A 167 -10.16 -4.32 -6.97
C ALA A 167 -10.15 -4.82 -5.51
N LYS A 168 -11.31 -4.81 -4.83
CA LYS A 168 -11.47 -5.39 -3.48
C LYS A 168 -11.23 -6.91 -3.47
N ALA A 169 -11.75 -7.62 -4.48
CA ALA A 169 -11.52 -9.07 -4.61
C ALA A 169 -10.02 -9.39 -4.79
N ALA A 170 -9.32 -8.62 -5.62
CA ALA A 170 -7.87 -8.75 -5.80
C ALA A 170 -7.10 -8.50 -4.50
N ALA A 171 -7.49 -7.52 -3.72
CA ALA A 171 -6.85 -7.21 -2.44
C ALA A 171 -7.11 -8.27 -1.38
N THR A 172 -8.32 -8.86 -1.34
CA THR A 172 -8.65 -9.97 -0.43
C THR A 172 -7.72 -11.16 -0.65
N GLU A 173 -7.48 -11.51 -1.90
CA GLU A 173 -6.63 -12.66 -2.26
C GLU A 173 -5.15 -12.48 -1.88
N THR A 174 -4.67 -11.24 -1.85
CA THR A 174 -3.28 -10.95 -1.45
C THR A 174 -3.06 -10.94 0.05
N HIS A 175 -4.13 -11.02 0.86
CA HIS A 175 -4.10 -10.76 2.30
C HIS A 175 -3.41 -9.44 2.66
N GLY A 176 -3.36 -8.50 1.70
CA GLY A 176 -2.71 -7.21 1.83
C GLY A 176 -3.64 -6.15 2.43
N ASN A 177 -3.02 -5.06 2.88
CA ASN A 177 -3.77 -3.88 3.30
C ASN A 177 -4.33 -3.15 2.07
N PHE A 178 -5.61 -2.81 2.09
CA PHE A 178 -6.30 -2.12 1.02
C PHE A 178 -6.57 -0.68 1.39
N PHE A 179 -6.01 0.23 0.62
CA PHE A 179 -6.17 1.67 0.77
C PHE A 179 -7.01 2.21 -0.38
N SER A 180 -8.28 2.46 -0.13
CA SER A 180 -9.20 3.01 -1.14
C SER A 180 -9.29 4.52 -1.00
N VAL A 181 -9.06 5.20 -2.11
CA VAL A 181 -9.12 6.67 -2.19
C VAL A 181 -9.91 7.06 -3.44
N SER A 182 -10.93 7.91 -3.27
CA SER A 182 -11.55 8.60 -4.41
C SER A 182 -10.72 9.81 -4.77
N ALA A 183 -10.27 9.87 -6.02
CA ALA A 183 -9.48 10.99 -6.53
C ALA A 183 -10.23 12.33 -6.41
N ALA A 184 -11.55 12.34 -6.58
CA ALA A 184 -12.38 13.52 -6.40
C ALA A 184 -12.33 14.08 -4.96
N ASN A 185 -12.25 13.21 -3.94
CA ASN A 185 -12.17 13.63 -2.55
C ASN A 185 -10.84 14.29 -2.19
N ILE A 186 -9.75 13.94 -2.89
CA ILE A 186 -8.43 14.56 -2.69
C ILE A 186 -8.46 16.03 -3.08
N VAL A 187 -9.13 16.37 -4.18
CA VAL A 187 -9.18 17.76 -4.67
C VAL A 187 -10.19 18.61 -3.90
N SER A 188 -11.38 18.06 -3.60
CA SER A 188 -12.49 18.84 -3.05
C SER A 188 -12.28 19.22 -1.58
N LYS A 189 -11.67 18.38 -0.78
CA LYS A 189 -11.53 18.60 0.67
C LYS A 189 -10.23 19.32 1.08
N TRP A 190 -9.19 19.33 0.22
CA TRP A 190 -7.84 19.69 0.66
C TRP A 190 -7.08 20.56 -0.37
N MET A 191 -7.72 21.65 -0.83
CA MET A 191 -7.04 22.65 -1.68
C MET A 191 -5.83 23.25 -0.93
N GLY A 192 -4.62 22.89 -1.37
CA GLY A 192 -3.34 23.38 -0.81
C GLY A 192 -2.45 22.32 -0.17
N GLU A 193 -2.99 21.17 0.27
CA GLU A 193 -2.22 20.08 0.91
C GLU A 193 -2.34 18.73 0.20
N SER A 194 -3.00 18.69 -0.93
CA SER A 194 -3.31 17.43 -1.65
C SER A 194 -2.07 16.67 -2.11
N GLU A 195 -0.94 17.36 -2.39
CA GLU A 195 0.34 16.71 -2.70
C GLU A 195 0.91 15.96 -1.50
N LYS A 196 0.77 16.52 -0.27
CA LYS A 196 1.17 15.86 0.97
C LYS A 196 0.33 14.60 1.24
N LEU A 197 -0.96 14.64 0.89
CA LEU A 197 -1.86 13.49 1.02
C LEU A 197 -1.45 12.34 0.10
N ILE A 198 -1.09 12.62 -1.16
CA ILE A 198 -0.59 11.59 -2.08
C ILE A 198 0.70 10.97 -1.53
N LYS A 199 1.66 11.80 -1.12
CA LYS A 199 2.90 11.31 -0.51
C LYS A 199 2.62 10.47 0.74
N GLY A 200 1.79 10.96 1.66
CA GLY A 200 1.40 10.26 2.88
C GLY A 200 0.69 8.92 2.62
N LEU A 201 -0.16 8.83 1.58
CA LEU A 201 -0.80 7.59 1.15
C LEU A 201 0.25 6.53 0.74
N PHE A 202 1.23 6.92 -0.09
CA PHE A 202 2.29 6.00 -0.50
C PHE A 202 3.20 5.61 0.67
N ASP A 203 3.51 6.55 1.57
CA ASP A 203 4.31 6.26 2.78
C ASP A 203 3.56 5.33 3.73
N LEU A 204 2.24 5.49 3.88
CA LEU A 204 1.40 4.59 4.66
C LEU A 204 1.38 3.18 4.04
N ALA A 205 1.27 3.07 2.73
CA ALA A 205 1.34 1.79 2.03
C ALA A 205 2.72 1.13 2.18
N ARG A 206 3.82 1.89 2.14
CA ARG A 206 5.19 1.40 2.37
C ARG A 206 5.37 0.79 3.76
N ARG A 207 4.75 1.40 4.78
CA ARG A 207 4.81 0.91 6.17
C ARG A 207 3.96 -0.34 6.40
N ASN A 208 2.93 -0.57 5.57
CA ASN A 208 1.93 -1.61 5.74
C ASN A 208 1.94 -2.63 4.59
N LYS A 209 3.12 -3.04 4.12
CA LYS A 209 3.26 -4.05 3.06
C LYS A 209 2.85 -5.45 3.54
N PRO A 210 2.27 -6.30 2.70
CA PRO A 210 1.85 -6.03 1.32
C PRO A 210 0.64 -5.09 1.27
N ALA A 211 0.62 -4.19 0.29
CA ALA A 211 -0.39 -3.13 0.20
C ALA A 211 -0.93 -2.95 -1.23
N VAL A 212 -2.22 -2.71 -1.32
CA VAL A 212 -2.90 -2.35 -2.56
C VAL A 212 -3.46 -0.94 -2.40
N ILE A 213 -3.00 0.00 -3.20
CA ILE A 213 -3.55 1.36 -3.30
C ILE A 213 -4.56 1.36 -4.43
N PHE A 214 -5.82 1.61 -4.11
CA PHE A 214 -6.88 1.74 -5.10
C PHE A 214 -7.32 3.18 -5.24
N LEU A 215 -7.20 3.70 -6.46
CA LEU A 215 -7.60 5.06 -6.82
C LEU A 215 -8.83 4.99 -7.74
N ASP A 216 -9.99 5.37 -7.21
CA ASP A 216 -11.22 5.41 -7.99
C ASP A 216 -11.37 6.76 -8.69
N GLU A 217 -12.01 6.75 -9.87
CA GLU A 217 -12.29 7.94 -10.67
C GLU A 217 -11.02 8.79 -10.92
N ILE A 218 -9.91 8.13 -11.27
CA ILE A 218 -8.63 8.83 -11.43
C ILE A 218 -8.65 9.91 -12.51
N ASP A 219 -9.57 9.84 -13.45
CA ASP A 219 -9.77 10.84 -14.51
C ASP A 219 -10.16 12.21 -13.96
N SER A 220 -10.80 12.29 -12.78
CA SER A 220 -11.16 13.55 -12.13
C SER A 220 -9.95 14.42 -11.75
N VAL A 221 -8.79 13.78 -11.49
CA VAL A 221 -7.57 14.44 -11.05
C VAL A 221 -6.43 14.28 -12.05
N MET A 222 -6.36 13.12 -12.70
CA MET A 222 -5.28 12.74 -13.60
C MET A 222 -5.63 12.93 -15.09
N GLY A 223 -6.61 13.80 -15.39
CA GLY A 223 -7.01 14.15 -16.75
C GLY A 223 -5.88 14.79 -17.56
N ALA A 224 -6.04 14.87 -18.89
CA ALA A 224 -5.11 15.53 -19.78
C ALA A 224 -4.87 16.98 -19.35
N ARG A 225 -3.66 17.48 -19.58
CA ARG A 225 -3.31 18.87 -19.25
C ARG A 225 -4.10 19.84 -20.12
N SER A 226 -4.70 20.83 -19.50
CA SER A 226 -5.36 21.96 -20.19
C SER A 226 -4.73 23.26 -19.72
N ASP A 227 -4.80 24.30 -20.56
CA ASP A 227 -4.24 25.61 -20.23
C ASP A 227 -4.92 26.26 -19.00
N ASN A 228 -6.15 25.83 -18.69
CA ASN A 228 -6.91 26.26 -17.52
C ASN A 228 -6.81 25.29 -16.33
N GLU A 229 -5.83 24.40 -16.32
CA GLU A 229 -5.66 23.45 -15.22
C GLU A 229 -5.22 24.19 -13.94
N ASN A 230 -5.92 23.92 -12.83
CA ASN A 230 -5.57 24.48 -11.53
C ASN A 230 -4.17 23.98 -11.10
N ASP A 231 -3.34 24.89 -10.61
CA ASP A 231 -1.98 24.61 -10.11
C ASP A 231 -1.97 23.48 -9.06
N ALA A 232 -3.00 23.40 -8.22
CA ALA A 232 -3.14 22.32 -7.25
C ALA A 232 -3.23 20.94 -7.93
N THR A 233 -4.05 20.80 -8.97
CA THR A 233 -4.20 19.55 -9.73
C THR A 233 -2.90 19.17 -10.42
N ARG A 234 -2.17 20.13 -10.97
CA ARG A 234 -0.86 19.93 -11.59
C ARG A 234 0.17 19.40 -10.61
N ARG A 235 0.19 19.93 -9.37
CA ARG A 235 1.09 19.46 -8.30
C ARG A 235 0.75 18.02 -7.87
N ILE A 236 -0.53 17.71 -7.68
CA ILE A 236 -1.02 16.36 -7.38
C ILE A 236 -0.56 15.35 -8.44
N LYS A 237 -0.72 15.67 -9.73
CA LYS A 237 -0.26 14.83 -10.84
C LYS A 237 1.24 14.60 -10.78
N THR A 238 2.00 15.64 -10.55
CA THR A 238 3.46 15.58 -10.49
C THR A 238 3.91 14.69 -9.33
N GLU A 239 3.34 14.87 -8.13
CA GLU A 239 3.65 14.06 -6.96
C GLU A 239 3.26 12.59 -7.18
N PHE A 240 2.07 12.32 -7.73
CA PHE A 240 1.65 10.98 -8.09
C PHE A 240 2.64 10.30 -9.05
N LEU A 241 3.10 11.00 -10.08
CA LEU A 241 4.06 10.47 -11.04
C LEU A 241 5.42 10.17 -10.38
N ILE A 242 5.87 11.01 -9.44
CA ILE A 242 7.09 10.80 -8.65
C ILE A 242 6.93 9.56 -7.78
N GLN A 243 5.84 9.44 -7.03
CA GLN A 243 5.60 8.31 -6.16
C GLN A 243 5.47 7.00 -6.95
N MET A 244 4.77 7.01 -8.09
CA MET A 244 4.70 5.86 -8.98
C MET A 244 6.05 5.46 -9.61
N GLN A 245 6.99 6.39 -9.79
CA GLN A 245 8.36 6.08 -10.24
C GLN A 245 9.20 5.48 -9.12
N GLY A 246 9.07 6.00 -7.90
CA GLY A 246 9.74 5.51 -6.70
C GLY A 246 9.36 4.07 -6.34
N VAL A 247 8.15 3.63 -6.75
CA VAL A 247 7.69 2.23 -6.65
C VAL A 247 8.59 1.29 -7.48
N GLY A 248 9.89 1.35 -7.32
CA GLY A 248 10.83 0.63 -8.20
C GLY A 248 12.02 -0.03 -7.54
N ASN A 249 12.58 0.58 -6.53
CA ASN A 249 13.82 0.10 -5.91
C ASN A 249 13.65 -0.40 -4.47
N ASP A 250 12.70 0.18 -3.68
CA ASP A 250 12.43 -0.22 -2.30
C ASP A 250 10.97 -0.62 -2.04
N ASP A 251 10.11 -0.62 -3.08
CA ASP A 251 8.66 -0.76 -2.95
C ASP A 251 8.11 -2.11 -3.45
N GLU A 252 8.90 -3.18 -3.37
CA GLU A 252 8.36 -4.53 -3.51
C GLU A 252 7.22 -4.74 -2.52
N GLY A 253 6.07 -5.25 -3.00
CA GLY A 253 4.88 -5.48 -2.18
C GLY A 253 3.85 -4.35 -2.17
N ILE A 254 3.98 -3.32 -3.05
CA ILE A 254 2.94 -2.31 -3.28
C ILE A 254 2.41 -2.43 -4.71
N LEU A 255 1.09 -2.51 -4.83
CA LEU A 255 0.37 -2.48 -6.11
C LEU A 255 -0.54 -1.26 -6.16
N VAL A 256 -0.50 -0.52 -7.25
CA VAL A 256 -1.42 0.60 -7.51
C VAL A 256 -2.46 0.18 -8.54
N LEU A 257 -3.72 0.18 -8.13
CA LEU A 257 -4.87 -0.05 -9.00
C LEU A 257 -5.57 1.28 -9.25
N GLY A 258 -5.65 1.70 -10.51
CA GLY A 258 -6.47 2.85 -10.90
C GLY A 258 -7.75 2.40 -11.58
N ALA A 259 -8.86 3.08 -11.33
CA ALA A 259 -10.12 2.88 -12.03
C ALA A 259 -10.56 4.16 -12.74
N THR A 260 -11.02 4.03 -13.97
CA THR A 260 -11.56 5.14 -14.77
C THR A 260 -12.67 4.69 -15.71
N ASN A 261 -13.61 5.59 -15.96
CA ASN A 261 -14.61 5.40 -17.00
C ASN A 261 -14.16 6.02 -18.34
N ILE A 262 -13.14 6.90 -18.31
CA ILE A 262 -12.71 7.73 -19.45
C ILE A 262 -11.18 7.57 -19.65
N PRO A 263 -10.70 6.41 -20.11
CA PRO A 263 -9.26 6.15 -20.21
C PRO A 263 -8.53 7.06 -21.21
N TRP A 264 -9.24 7.55 -22.22
CA TRP A 264 -8.69 8.49 -23.22
C TRP A 264 -8.49 9.90 -22.64
N GLY A 265 -9.24 10.26 -21.59
CA GLY A 265 -9.13 11.55 -20.89
C GLY A 265 -7.91 11.65 -19.97
N LEU A 266 -7.21 10.55 -19.68
CA LEU A 266 -6.06 10.56 -18.78
C LEU A 266 -4.82 11.18 -19.44
N ASP A 267 -4.02 11.87 -18.63
CA ASP A 267 -2.68 12.34 -19.02
C ASP A 267 -1.82 11.19 -19.56
N PRO A 268 -1.16 11.36 -20.72
CA PRO A 268 -0.31 10.33 -21.32
C PRO A 268 0.81 9.84 -20.37
N ALA A 269 1.38 10.72 -19.53
CA ALA A 269 2.41 10.35 -18.57
C ALA A 269 1.85 9.44 -17.47
N VAL A 270 0.63 9.73 -16.99
CA VAL A 270 -0.09 8.88 -16.03
C VAL A 270 -0.41 7.52 -16.65
N ARG A 271 -0.96 7.49 -17.87
CA ARG A 271 -1.26 6.23 -18.58
C ARG A 271 -0.04 5.33 -18.76
N ARG A 272 1.16 5.90 -18.92
CA ARG A 272 2.43 5.13 -19.04
C ARG A 272 2.84 4.49 -17.73
N ARG A 273 2.43 5.01 -16.58
CA ARG A 273 2.72 4.42 -15.26
C ARG A 273 1.89 3.18 -14.98
N PHE A 274 0.70 3.08 -15.57
CA PHE A 274 -0.12 1.89 -15.55
C PHE A 274 0.34 0.91 -16.65
N GLN A 275 1.17 -0.04 -16.26
CA GLN A 275 1.85 -0.98 -17.16
C GLN A 275 0.85 -1.99 -17.77
N LYS A 276 -0.12 -2.46 -16.98
CA LYS A 276 -1.21 -3.33 -17.42
C LYS A 276 -2.51 -2.55 -17.46
N LYS A 277 -3.26 -2.71 -18.53
CA LYS A 277 -4.59 -2.10 -18.72
C LYS A 277 -5.60 -3.22 -18.94
N ILE A 278 -6.65 -3.24 -18.13
CA ILE A 278 -7.66 -4.30 -18.13
C ILE A 278 -9.02 -3.64 -18.42
N TYR A 279 -9.63 -4.06 -19.51
CA TYR A 279 -10.97 -3.62 -19.88
C TYR A 279 -12.01 -4.39 -19.09
N ILE A 280 -12.92 -3.67 -18.45
CA ILE A 280 -14.06 -4.22 -17.72
C ILE A 280 -15.31 -3.93 -18.54
N SER A 281 -15.80 -4.96 -19.23
CA SER A 281 -16.98 -4.88 -20.09
C SER A 281 -18.28 -4.79 -19.28
N LEU A 282 -19.37 -4.45 -19.97
CA LEU A 282 -20.72 -4.74 -19.46
C LEU A 282 -20.88 -6.25 -19.28
N PRO A 283 -21.72 -6.69 -18.32
CA PRO A 283 -21.92 -8.10 -18.05
C PRO A 283 -22.60 -8.82 -19.22
N GLU A 284 -22.07 -9.97 -19.60
CA GLU A 284 -22.67 -10.90 -20.56
C GLU A 284 -23.89 -11.58 -19.95
N LEU A 285 -24.71 -12.27 -20.76
CA LEU A 285 -25.96 -12.89 -20.34
C LEU A 285 -25.80 -13.76 -19.10
N ASP A 286 -24.83 -14.67 -19.10
CA ASP A 286 -24.56 -15.57 -17.97
C ASP A 286 -24.15 -14.79 -16.70
N ALA A 287 -23.33 -13.76 -16.87
CA ALA A 287 -22.95 -12.89 -15.77
C ALA A 287 -24.15 -12.13 -15.20
N ARG A 288 -25.09 -11.69 -16.05
CA ARG A 288 -26.33 -11.03 -15.61
C ARG A 288 -27.22 -11.99 -14.81
N LYS A 289 -27.35 -13.25 -15.26
CA LYS A 289 -28.09 -14.30 -14.52
C LYS A 289 -27.49 -14.47 -13.12
N VAL A 290 -26.17 -14.67 -13.01
CA VAL A 290 -25.47 -14.80 -11.72
C VAL A 290 -25.63 -13.54 -10.86
N MET A 291 -25.63 -12.34 -11.46
CA MET A 291 -25.90 -11.11 -10.71
C MET A 291 -27.30 -11.08 -10.10
N PHE A 292 -28.33 -11.57 -10.81
CA PHE A 292 -29.69 -11.70 -10.25
C PHE A 292 -29.66 -12.68 -9.07
N GLU A 293 -29.08 -13.85 -9.24
CA GLU A 293 -29.00 -14.85 -8.16
C GLU A 293 -28.32 -14.28 -6.92
N LEU A 294 -27.17 -13.57 -7.08
CA LEU A 294 -26.44 -12.97 -5.98
C LEU A 294 -27.24 -11.88 -5.26
N ASN A 295 -27.97 -11.03 -6.01
CA ASN A 295 -28.74 -9.94 -5.42
C ASN A 295 -30.05 -10.43 -4.77
N LEU A 296 -30.62 -11.52 -5.26
CA LEU A 296 -31.81 -12.15 -4.67
C LEU A 296 -31.48 -13.08 -3.49
N LYS A 297 -30.21 -13.37 -3.28
CA LYS A 297 -29.75 -14.22 -2.18
C LYS A 297 -30.14 -13.59 -0.83
N GLY A 298 -31.02 -14.28 -0.11
CA GLY A 298 -31.57 -13.79 1.17
C GLY A 298 -32.91 -13.07 1.06
N THR A 299 -33.40 -12.81 -0.14
CA THR A 299 -34.76 -12.31 -0.38
C THR A 299 -35.65 -13.48 -0.76
N PRO A 300 -36.75 -13.76 -0.02
CA PRO A 300 -37.70 -14.78 -0.41
C PRO A 300 -38.27 -14.51 -1.81
N ASN A 301 -38.02 -15.42 -2.73
CA ASN A 301 -38.55 -15.33 -4.10
C ASN A 301 -38.94 -16.70 -4.62
N THR A 302 -39.75 -16.73 -5.64
CA THR A 302 -40.26 -17.96 -6.31
C THR A 302 -39.84 -18.02 -7.77
N LEU A 303 -38.78 -17.26 -8.14
CA LEU A 303 -38.29 -17.23 -9.51
C LEU A 303 -37.65 -18.55 -9.90
N THR A 304 -38.05 -19.06 -11.07
CA THR A 304 -37.43 -20.23 -11.68
C THR A 304 -36.18 -19.83 -12.48
N ASP A 305 -35.30 -20.79 -12.77
CA ASP A 305 -34.10 -20.60 -13.58
C ASP A 305 -34.40 -19.99 -14.96
N ASP A 306 -35.49 -20.47 -15.59
CA ASP A 306 -35.94 -19.93 -16.90
C ASP A 306 -36.36 -18.46 -16.80
N GLN A 307 -37.02 -18.08 -15.70
CA GLN A 307 -37.41 -16.69 -15.46
C GLN A 307 -36.20 -15.80 -15.19
N LEU A 308 -35.18 -16.29 -14.51
CA LEU A 308 -33.93 -15.56 -14.30
C LEU A 308 -33.17 -15.37 -15.61
N GLU A 309 -33.20 -16.36 -16.50
CA GLU A 309 -32.59 -16.27 -17.83
C GLU A 309 -33.35 -15.28 -18.72
N ASP A 310 -34.69 -15.28 -18.71
CA ASP A 310 -35.51 -14.32 -19.42
C ASP A 310 -35.28 -12.88 -18.93
N LEU A 311 -35.16 -12.68 -17.61
CA LEU A 311 -34.78 -11.40 -17.03
C LEU A 311 -33.39 -10.97 -17.49
N ALA A 312 -32.42 -11.89 -17.48
CA ALA A 312 -31.06 -11.62 -17.95
C ALA A 312 -31.05 -11.25 -19.44
N ALA A 313 -31.87 -11.89 -20.27
CA ALA A 313 -32.00 -11.56 -21.69
C ALA A 313 -32.61 -10.15 -21.92
N LYS A 314 -33.64 -9.79 -21.16
CA LYS A 314 -34.32 -8.48 -21.25
C LYS A 314 -33.47 -7.31 -20.77
N THR A 315 -32.39 -7.55 -20.10
CA THR A 315 -31.52 -6.53 -19.49
C THR A 315 -30.17 -6.39 -20.20
N ASP A 316 -30.14 -6.68 -21.48
CA ASP A 316 -28.94 -6.47 -22.28
C ASP A 316 -28.50 -4.99 -22.28
N GLY A 317 -27.18 -4.77 -22.20
CA GLY A 317 -26.58 -3.44 -22.10
C GLY A 317 -26.70 -2.75 -20.74
N PHE A 318 -27.29 -3.39 -19.74
CA PHE A 318 -27.36 -2.81 -18.40
C PHE A 318 -26.09 -3.10 -17.60
N SER A 319 -25.67 -2.13 -16.77
CA SER A 319 -24.57 -2.31 -15.82
C SER A 319 -25.08 -2.86 -14.47
N GLY A 320 -24.22 -3.47 -13.68
CA GLY A 320 -24.57 -4.00 -12.36
C GLY A 320 -25.21 -2.97 -11.42
N TYR A 321 -24.81 -1.69 -11.49
CA TYR A 321 -25.39 -0.61 -10.71
C TYR A 321 -26.82 -0.28 -11.11
N SER A 322 -27.18 -0.44 -12.39
CA SER A 322 -28.52 -0.15 -12.89
C SER A 322 -29.59 -1.07 -12.30
N TRP A 323 -29.19 -2.19 -11.74
CA TRP A 323 -30.05 -3.24 -11.20
C TRP A 323 -30.33 -3.08 -9.72
N SER A 324 -29.32 -2.74 -8.93
CA SER A 324 -29.48 -2.60 -7.47
C SER A 324 -30.45 -1.48 -7.06
N ARG A 325 -30.92 -0.67 -8.01
CA ARG A 325 -31.93 0.38 -7.81
C ARG A 325 -33.32 0.01 -8.32
N LYS A 326 -33.47 -1.11 -9.04
CA LYS A 326 -34.76 -1.49 -9.68
C LYS A 326 -35.34 -2.79 -9.09
N ILE A 327 -34.62 -3.46 -8.22
CA ILE A 327 -35.08 -4.54 -7.36
C ILE A 327 -35.37 -3.97 -5.97
#